data_61dd53b53bad0bfe684d913b8ea2ef72
#
_entry.id   61dd53b53bad0bfe684d913b8ea2ef72
#
_cell.length_a   1.000
_cell.length_b   1.000
_cell.length_c   1.000
_cell.angle_alpha   90.00
_cell.angle_beta   90.00
_cell.angle_gamma   90.00
#
_symmetry.space_group_name_H-M   'P 1'
#
loop_
_entity.id
_entity.type
_entity.pdbx_description
1 polymer ?
#
loop_
_entity_poly.entity_id
_entity_poly.type
_entity_poly.pdbx_seq_one_letter_code
_entity_poly.pdbx_strand_id
1 'polypeptide(L)'
;DTVMGFYNVFNYNTSLSLNTKLYGFYTPLPWAGGKKIQAIRHVFTPSLSFSYTPDFGSDRYGYYGTYQRTDVNGSPMGDPVIYSHFANGMYGTPSRGKSGSLSMDVSNNIEMKVYSQKDTTGYRKISLIDELGASLSYNIAAKSRPWSDLSTRLRLKLSKSYTFSLNAVFATYAYEFDKNGNVVVGDKTEWSYGRFGRFQGMSQSLSYTFNNQTFKKIRERLLGLNSSTKDSDEAD
;
A
#
# COMPACT_ATOMS: atom_id res chain seq x y z
N ASP A 1 8.70 36.48 -32.32
CA ASP A 1 7.52 37.38 -32.40
C ASP A 1 6.71 37.27 -31.13
N THR A 2 6.28 38.42 -30.61
CA THR A 2 5.39 38.48 -29.43
C THR A 2 3.96 38.47 -29.92
N VAL A 3 3.21 37.43 -29.60
CA VAL A 3 1.79 37.34 -29.93
C VAL A 3 0.98 37.85 -28.73
N MET A 4 0.28 38.95 -28.92
CA MET A 4 -0.61 39.51 -27.93
C MET A 4 -2.00 38.93 -28.03
N GLY A 5 -2.57 38.48 -26.90
CA GLY A 5 -3.90 37.92 -26.85
C GLY A 5 -4.24 37.42 -25.43
N PHE A 6 -5.51 37.06 -25.26
CA PHE A 6 -5.94 36.38 -24.03
C PHE A 6 -5.84 34.86 -24.25
N TYR A 7 -4.95 34.23 -23.52
CA TYR A 7 -4.75 32.77 -23.59
C TYR A 7 -5.17 32.12 -22.31
N ASN A 8 -6.05 31.13 -22.40
CA ASN A 8 -6.50 30.34 -21.28
C ASN A 8 -5.79 28.99 -21.25
N VAL A 9 -5.22 28.61 -20.12
CA VAL A 9 -4.62 27.32 -19.89
C VAL A 9 -5.23 26.68 -18.65
N PHE A 10 -5.63 25.44 -18.74
CA PHE A 10 -6.15 24.67 -17.61
C PHE A 10 -5.64 23.23 -17.67
N ASN A 11 -5.55 22.60 -16.52
CA ASN A 11 -5.36 21.18 -16.39
C ASN A 11 -6.37 20.62 -15.41
N TYR A 12 -6.61 19.33 -15.47
CA TYR A 12 -7.45 18.63 -14.49
C TYR A 12 -7.00 17.19 -14.30
N ASN A 13 -7.30 16.70 -13.13
CA ASN A 13 -7.16 15.30 -12.76
C ASN A 13 -8.53 14.81 -12.26
N THR A 14 -8.91 13.62 -12.68
CA THR A 14 -10.12 12.95 -12.17
C THR A 14 -9.69 11.85 -11.21
N SER A 15 -10.24 11.84 -10.01
CA SER A 15 -9.98 10.78 -9.04
C SER A 15 -11.26 10.29 -8.37
N LEU A 16 -11.30 8.99 -8.11
CA LEU A 16 -12.38 8.31 -7.40
C LEU A 16 -11.77 7.35 -6.39
N SER A 17 -12.24 7.41 -5.15
CA SER A 17 -11.83 6.48 -4.11
C SER A 17 -13.05 5.83 -3.46
N LEU A 18 -13.02 4.51 -3.38
CA LEU A 18 -14.04 3.68 -2.75
C LEU A 18 -13.41 2.93 -1.58
N ASN A 19 -13.97 3.11 -0.40
CA ASN A 19 -13.56 2.41 0.82
C ASN A 19 -14.78 1.82 1.49
N THR A 20 -14.67 0.57 1.94
CA THR A 20 -15.74 -0.04 2.74
C THR A 20 -15.15 -0.90 3.85
N LYS A 21 -15.99 -1.23 4.85
CA LYS A 21 -15.64 -2.14 5.93
C LYS A 21 -16.72 -3.19 6.05
N LEU A 22 -16.34 -4.44 5.88
CA LEU A 22 -17.20 -5.60 6.05
C LEU A 22 -16.84 -6.29 7.36
N TYR A 23 -17.84 -6.61 8.16
CA TYR A 23 -17.68 -7.23 9.48
C TYR A 23 -18.21 -8.64 9.45
N GLY A 24 -17.35 -9.61 9.80
CA GLY A 24 -17.72 -10.98 10.08
C GLY A 24 -17.64 -11.26 11.57
N PHE A 25 -18.67 -11.91 12.12
CA PHE A 25 -18.69 -12.38 13.51
C PHE A 25 -18.86 -13.88 13.51
N TYR A 26 -17.93 -14.57 14.17
CA TYR A 26 -17.90 -16.01 14.25
C TYR A 26 -17.93 -16.45 15.70
N THR A 27 -18.80 -17.38 16.03
CA THR A 27 -18.81 -18.06 17.34
C THR A 27 -18.07 -19.38 17.19
N PRO A 28 -16.95 -19.58 17.91
CA PRO A 28 -16.21 -20.83 17.84
C PRO A 28 -17.07 -22.02 18.27
N LEU A 29 -16.87 -23.14 17.61
CA LEU A 29 -17.52 -24.39 18.01
C LEU A 29 -17.03 -24.85 19.40
N PRO A 30 -17.87 -25.52 20.19
CA PRO A 30 -17.53 -25.89 21.58
C PRO A 30 -16.24 -26.68 21.72
N TRP A 31 -15.89 -27.50 20.74
CA TRP A 31 -14.65 -28.31 20.73
C TRP A 31 -13.42 -27.50 20.31
N ALA A 32 -13.57 -26.36 19.62
CA ALA A 32 -12.49 -25.48 19.19
C ALA A 32 -12.16 -24.37 20.20
N GLY A 33 -12.27 -24.64 21.50
CA GLY A 33 -11.99 -23.67 22.57
C GLY A 33 -13.18 -22.82 23.00
N GLY A 34 -14.40 -23.19 22.60
CA GLY A 34 -15.63 -22.43 22.79
C GLY A 34 -16.04 -22.12 24.25
N LYS A 35 -15.39 -22.72 25.25
CA LYS A 35 -15.59 -22.32 26.67
C LYS A 35 -14.81 -21.07 27.06
N LYS A 36 -13.71 -20.72 26.34
CA LYS A 36 -12.85 -19.58 26.65
C LYS A 36 -13.02 -18.44 25.64
N ILE A 37 -13.34 -18.75 24.39
CA ILE A 37 -13.49 -17.77 23.32
C ILE A 37 -14.99 -17.47 23.12
N GLN A 38 -15.40 -16.23 23.34
CA GLN A 38 -16.79 -15.83 23.17
C GLN A 38 -17.14 -15.56 21.72
N ALA A 39 -16.29 -14.84 20.99
CA ALA A 39 -16.52 -14.47 19.60
C ALA A 39 -15.19 -14.12 18.91
N ILE A 40 -15.15 -14.32 17.61
CA ILE A 40 -14.09 -13.83 16.73
C ILE A 40 -14.72 -12.80 15.80
N ARG A 41 -14.09 -11.63 15.72
CA ARG A 41 -14.45 -10.56 14.79
C ARG A 41 -13.41 -10.48 13.69
N HIS A 42 -13.86 -10.59 12.47
CA HIS A 42 -13.08 -10.33 11.26
C HIS A 42 -13.54 -9.01 10.65
N VAL A 43 -12.62 -8.12 10.37
CA VAL A 43 -12.88 -6.86 9.66
C VAL A 43 -12.11 -6.92 8.34
N PHE A 44 -12.84 -6.93 7.24
CA PHE A 44 -12.30 -6.87 5.89
C PHE A 44 -12.51 -5.46 5.33
N THR A 45 -11.41 -4.79 4.98
CA THR A 45 -11.43 -3.40 4.50
C THR A 45 -10.80 -3.36 3.10
N PRO A 46 -11.59 -3.55 2.04
CA PRO A 46 -11.14 -3.30 0.68
C PRO A 46 -11.18 -1.82 0.36
N SER A 47 -10.20 -1.35 -0.39
CA SER A 47 -10.17 -0.01 -0.97
C SER A 47 -9.79 -0.07 -2.45
N LEU A 48 -10.41 0.78 -3.24
CA LEU A 48 -10.17 0.96 -4.66
C LEU A 48 -9.99 2.43 -4.93
N SER A 49 -8.89 2.81 -5.56
CA SER A 49 -8.59 4.19 -5.95
C SER A 49 -8.30 4.24 -7.44
N PHE A 50 -8.96 5.13 -8.12
CA PHE A 50 -8.76 5.43 -9.53
C PHE A 50 -8.28 6.87 -9.65
N SER A 51 -7.28 7.12 -10.49
CA SER A 51 -6.85 8.46 -10.88
C SER A 51 -6.56 8.51 -12.38
N TYR A 52 -6.89 9.62 -13.02
CA TYR A 52 -6.63 9.81 -14.43
C TYR A 52 -6.39 11.28 -14.76
N THR A 53 -5.31 11.55 -15.48
CA THR A 53 -4.97 12.85 -16.06
C THR A 53 -4.86 12.67 -17.57
N PRO A 54 -5.61 13.44 -18.38
CA PRO A 54 -5.51 13.40 -19.84
C PRO A 54 -4.14 13.82 -20.35
N ASP A 55 -3.86 13.47 -21.60
CA ASP A 55 -2.71 14.01 -22.32
C ASP A 55 -3.00 15.42 -22.79
N PHE A 56 -2.52 16.42 -22.07
CA PHE A 56 -2.63 17.82 -22.46
C PHE A 56 -1.66 18.20 -23.61
N GLY A 57 -0.76 17.29 -24.00
CA GLY A 57 0.05 17.42 -25.20
C GLY A 57 -0.69 17.09 -26.50
N SER A 58 -1.93 16.59 -26.40
CA SER A 58 -2.77 16.32 -27.58
C SER A 58 -3.19 17.62 -28.28
N ASP A 59 -3.25 17.59 -29.60
CA ASP A 59 -3.66 18.73 -30.46
C ASP A 59 -5.04 19.31 -30.11
N ARG A 60 -5.90 18.49 -29.49
CA ARG A 60 -7.22 18.86 -28.99
C ARG A 60 -7.18 20.04 -28.02
N TYR A 61 -6.11 20.15 -27.23
CA TYR A 61 -5.98 21.22 -26.23
C TYR A 61 -5.23 22.46 -26.76
N GLY A 62 -4.46 22.32 -27.84
CA GLY A 62 -3.74 23.42 -28.47
C GLY A 62 -2.63 24.03 -27.62
N TYR A 63 -2.16 23.34 -26.59
CA TYR A 63 -1.12 23.86 -25.69
C TYR A 63 0.30 23.71 -26.23
N TYR A 64 0.47 22.84 -27.22
CA TYR A 64 1.77 22.53 -27.80
C TYR A 64 1.71 22.68 -29.31
N GLY A 65 2.81 23.15 -29.86
CA GLY A 65 3.08 23.21 -31.30
C GLY A 65 4.36 22.48 -31.61
N THR A 66 4.57 22.24 -32.91
CA THR A 66 5.79 21.63 -33.45
C THR A 66 6.35 22.50 -34.55
N TYR A 67 7.67 22.60 -34.63
CA TYR A 67 8.34 23.19 -35.78
C TYR A 67 9.55 22.35 -36.17
N GLN A 68 9.84 22.30 -37.47
CA GLN A 68 11.02 21.63 -38.02
C GLN A 68 12.18 22.63 -38.07
N ARG A 69 13.31 22.27 -37.49
CA ARG A 69 14.55 23.00 -37.75
C ARG A 69 15.05 22.69 -39.16
N THR A 70 15.55 23.70 -39.85
CA THR A 70 16.17 23.52 -41.15
C THR A 70 17.60 24.07 -41.12
N ASP A 71 18.46 23.52 -41.98
CA ASP A 71 19.79 24.03 -42.23
C ASP A 71 19.74 25.30 -43.13
N VAL A 72 20.89 25.88 -43.44
CA VAL A 72 21.00 27.07 -44.29
C VAL A 72 20.47 26.83 -45.72
N ASN A 73 20.31 25.58 -46.12
CA ASN A 73 19.80 25.18 -47.43
C ASN A 73 18.30 24.82 -47.41
N GLY A 74 17.64 24.95 -46.24
CA GLY A 74 16.24 24.61 -46.05
C GLY A 74 15.97 23.13 -45.81
N SER A 75 17.00 22.28 -45.66
CA SER A 75 16.83 20.85 -45.42
C SER A 75 16.49 20.58 -43.96
N PRO A 76 15.57 19.63 -43.66
CA PRO A 76 15.19 19.28 -42.31
C PRO A 76 16.40 18.81 -41.45
N MET A 77 16.59 19.39 -40.26
CA MET A 77 17.67 19.07 -39.37
C MET A 77 17.11 18.45 -38.05
N GLY A 78 17.34 17.17 -37.87
CA GLY A 78 16.90 16.43 -36.68
C GLY A 78 15.40 16.25 -36.56
N ASP A 79 14.94 15.84 -35.37
CA ASP A 79 13.51 15.64 -35.07
C ASP A 79 12.78 16.99 -34.89
N PRO A 80 11.47 17.06 -35.20
CA PRO A 80 10.66 18.25 -34.91
C PRO A 80 10.74 18.68 -33.45
N VAL A 81 10.94 19.98 -33.24
CA VAL A 81 10.98 20.58 -31.92
C VAL A 81 9.57 20.86 -31.43
N ILE A 82 9.27 20.35 -30.29
CA ILE A 82 7.98 20.59 -29.62
C ILE A 82 8.15 21.80 -28.68
N TYR A 83 7.27 22.76 -28.83
CA TYR A 83 7.26 23.95 -27.98
C TYR A 83 5.85 24.18 -27.42
N SER A 84 5.76 25.05 -26.41
CA SER A 84 4.47 25.50 -25.90
C SER A 84 4.42 27.01 -25.85
N HIS A 85 3.31 27.57 -26.28
CA HIS A 85 3.01 29.01 -26.17
C HIS A 85 2.94 29.48 -24.72
N PHE A 86 2.74 28.55 -23.76
CA PHE A 86 2.57 28.83 -22.35
C PHE A 86 3.83 28.61 -21.50
N ALA A 87 4.95 28.23 -22.14
CA ALA A 87 6.17 27.85 -21.40
C ALA A 87 6.69 28.94 -20.44
N ASN A 88 6.52 30.21 -20.81
CA ASN A 88 6.92 31.36 -20.02
C ASN A 88 5.72 32.04 -19.30
N GLY A 89 4.55 31.41 -19.32
CA GLY A 89 3.37 31.91 -18.62
C GLY A 89 3.46 31.70 -17.12
N MET A 90 2.68 32.45 -16.33
CA MET A 90 2.65 32.41 -14.87
C MET A 90 2.36 31.01 -14.30
N TYR A 91 1.53 30.22 -14.98
CA TYR A 91 1.12 28.87 -14.55
C TYR A 91 1.86 27.74 -15.26
N GLY A 92 2.81 28.10 -16.16
CA GLY A 92 3.53 27.13 -16.99
C GLY A 92 2.63 26.39 -17.98
N THR A 93 3.13 25.25 -18.47
CA THR A 93 2.41 24.43 -19.45
C THR A 93 1.92 23.12 -18.79
N PRO A 94 0.67 22.69 -19.02
CA PRO A 94 0.20 21.38 -18.57
C PRO A 94 1.05 20.24 -19.12
N SER A 95 1.19 19.18 -18.35
CA SER A 95 2.08 18.06 -18.70
C SER A 95 1.62 17.33 -19.96
N ARG A 96 2.59 16.89 -20.75
CA ARG A 96 2.37 16.01 -21.91
C ARG A 96 2.33 14.55 -21.44
N GLY A 97 1.52 13.78 -22.15
CA GLY A 97 1.31 12.37 -21.88
C GLY A 97 0.18 12.14 -20.87
N LYS A 98 -0.69 11.18 -21.19
CA LYS A 98 -1.70 10.72 -20.24
C LYS A 98 -1.03 10.04 -19.05
N SER A 99 -1.60 10.18 -17.87
CA SER A 99 -1.26 9.37 -16.72
C SER A 99 -2.53 8.84 -16.05
N GLY A 100 -2.43 7.70 -15.42
CA GLY A 100 -3.59 7.13 -14.73
C GLY A 100 -3.22 5.85 -14.01
N SER A 101 -3.88 5.60 -12.90
CA SER A 101 -3.69 4.41 -12.09
C SER A 101 -5.00 3.93 -11.49
N LEU A 102 -5.11 2.62 -11.40
CA LEU A 102 -6.13 1.93 -10.61
C LEU A 102 -5.37 1.18 -9.51
N SER A 103 -5.57 1.57 -8.25
CA SER A 103 -4.92 0.94 -7.10
C SER A 103 -5.96 0.21 -6.26
N MET A 104 -5.64 -1.03 -5.92
CA MET A 104 -6.44 -1.92 -5.08
C MET A 104 -5.64 -2.23 -3.83
N ASP A 105 -6.26 -2.09 -2.68
CA ASP A 105 -5.71 -2.47 -1.39
C ASP A 105 -6.76 -3.23 -0.59
N VAL A 106 -6.34 -4.29 0.05
CA VAL A 106 -7.19 -5.05 0.95
C VAL A 106 -6.48 -5.18 2.29
N SER A 107 -7.23 -4.99 3.37
CA SER A 107 -6.74 -5.19 4.73
C SER A 107 -7.71 -6.02 5.53
N ASN A 108 -7.19 -6.99 6.25
CA ASN A 108 -7.92 -7.88 7.13
C ASN A 108 -7.40 -7.71 8.55
N ASN A 109 -8.32 -7.55 9.49
CA ASN A 109 -8.04 -7.55 10.92
C ASN A 109 -8.86 -8.65 11.59
N ILE A 110 -8.23 -9.45 12.45
CA ILE A 110 -8.89 -10.54 13.17
C ILE A 110 -8.62 -10.37 14.66
N GLU A 111 -9.70 -10.20 15.40
CA GLU A 111 -9.70 -10.10 16.87
C GLU A 111 -10.56 -11.17 17.49
N MET A 112 -10.18 -11.65 18.64
CA MET A 112 -11.02 -12.53 19.45
C MET A 112 -11.37 -11.91 20.79
N LYS A 113 -12.55 -12.23 21.30
CA LYS A 113 -13.05 -11.90 22.61
C LYS A 113 -13.01 -13.15 23.49
N VAL A 114 -12.21 -13.10 24.54
CA VAL A 114 -12.03 -14.23 25.48
C VAL A 114 -12.56 -13.86 26.85
N TYR A 115 -13.06 -14.85 27.59
CA TYR A 115 -13.45 -14.69 28.99
C TYR A 115 -12.21 -14.40 29.85
N SER A 116 -12.30 -13.41 30.73
CA SER A 116 -11.22 -13.02 31.64
C SER A 116 -11.81 -12.62 32.99
N GLN A 117 -11.45 -13.32 34.02
CA GLN A 117 -11.86 -12.99 35.40
C GLN A 117 -11.12 -11.77 35.97
N LYS A 118 -10.01 -11.35 35.31
CA LYS A 118 -9.18 -10.23 35.76
C LYS A 118 -9.64 -8.88 35.20
N ASP A 119 -10.55 -8.88 34.25
CA ASP A 119 -11.07 -7.64 33.65
C ASP A 119 -12.45 -7.30 34.21
N THR A 120 -12.70 -6.03 34.50
CA THR A 120 -13.95 -5.53 35.08
C THR A 120 -15.20 -5.85 34.25
N THR A 121 -15.03 -6.06 32.95
CA THR A 121 -16.10 -6.44 32.03
C THR A 121 -16.29 -7.95 31.86
N GLY A 122 -15.48 -8.78 32.56
CA GLY A 122 -15.47 -10.23 32.40
C GLY A 122 -14.88 -10.73 31.06
N TYR A 123 -14.40 -9.84 30.20
CA TYR A 123 -13.92 -10.18 28.85
C TYR A 123 -12.65 -9.39 28.51
N ARG A 124 -11.78 -10.03 27.72
CA ARG A 124 -10.58 -9.42 27.15
C ARG A 124 -10.58 -9.56 25.62
N LYS A 125 -10.24 -8.48 24.94
CA LYS A 125 -9.98 -8.50 23.48
C LYS A 125 -8.53 -8.84 23.23
N ILE A 126 -8.29 -9.77 22.31
CA ILE A 126 -6.96 -10.19 21.86
C ILE A 126 -6.94 -10.03 20.35
N SER A 127 -5.99 -9.28 19.81
CA SER A 127 -5.73 -9.22 18.37
C SER A 127 -4.98 -10.50 18.00
N LEU A 128 -5.53 -11.26 17.04
CA LEU A 128 -4.86 -12.41 16.45
C LEU A 128 -4.00 -11.96 15.27
N ILE A 129 -4.61 -11.18 14.37
CA ILE A 129 -3.94 -10.56 13.23
C ILE A 129 -4.34 -9.09 13.26
N ASP A 130 -3.37 -8.23 13.54
CA ASP A 130 -3.62 -6.80 13.58
C ASP A 130 -3.82 -6.24 12.17
N GLU A 131 -3.05 -6.75 11.22
CA GLU A 131 -3.22 -6.46 9.81
C GLU A 131 -2.70 -7.61 8.96
N LEU A 132 -3.50 -8.07 8.00
CA LEU A 132 -3.09 -8.90 6.88
C LEU A 132 -3.59 -8.20 5.61
N GLY A 133 -2.68 -7.59 4.87
CA GLY A 133 -3.02 -6.76 3.73
C GLY A 133 -2.28 -7.16 2.46
N ALA A 134 -2.86 -6.77 1.34
CA ALA A 134 -2.24 -6.86 0.03
C ALA A 134 -2.59 -5.63 -0.79
N SER A 135 -1.64 -5.15 -1.59
CA SER A 135 -1.85 -4.03 -2.49
C SER A 135 -1.28 -4.32 -3.87
N LEU A 136 -2.01 -3.86 -4.87
CA LEU A 136 -1.68 -4.01 -6.27
C LEU A 136 -2.17 -2.77 -7.03
N SER A 137 -1.43 -2.33 -8.03
CA SER A 137 -1.85 -1.21 -8.88
C SER A 137 -1.70 -1.53 -10.37
N TYR A 138 -2.54 -0.88 -11.17
CA TYR A 138 -2.55 -0.97 -12.61
C TYR A 138 -2.30 0.42 -13.20
N ASN A 139 -1.25 0.58 -14.00
CA ASN A 139 -0.93 1.82 -14.69
C ASN A 139 -1.64 1.86 -16.05
N ILE A 140 -2.67 2.70 -16.16
CA ILE A 140 -3.51 2.84 -17.36
C ILE A 140 -2.72 3.44 -18.55
N ALA A 141 -1.66 4.17 -18.27
CA ALA A 141 -0.84 4.82 -19.26
C ALA A 141 0.34 3.97 -19.76
N ALA A 142 0.63 2.86 -19.09
CA ALA A 142 1.73 1.99 -19.46
C ALA A 142 1.49 1.32 -20.83
N LYS A 143 2.51 1.31 -21.68
CA LYS A 143 2.48 0.63 -22.98
C LYS A 143 2.72 -0.87 -22.85
N SER A 144 3.48 -1.30 -21.85
CA SER A 144 3.75 -2.69 -21.49
C SER A 144 3.81 -2.83 -19.98
N ARG A 145 3.54 -4.00 -19.46
CA ARG A 145 3.64 -4.35 -18.03
C ARG A 145 2.90 -3.35 -17.10
N PRO A 146 1.57 -3.17 -17.29
CA PRO A 146 0.81 -2.17 -16.55
C PRO A 146 0.62 -2.49 -15.05
N TRP A 147 0.74 -3.76 -14.63
CA TRP A 147 0.58 -4.15 -13.23
C TRP A 147 1.85 -3.87 -12.43
N SER A 148 1.69 -3.36 -11.22
CA SER A 148 2.77 -3.28 -10.23
C SER A 148 3.09 -4.66 -9.66
N ASP A 149 4.18 -4.76 -8.92
CA ASP A 149 4.41 -5.92 -8.06
C ASP A 149 3.34 -5.99 -6.95
N LEU A 150 2.99 -7.21 -6.56
CA LEU A 150 2.06 -7.47 -5.47
C LEU A 150 2.80 -7.30 -4.14
N SER A 151 2.40 -6.32 -3.36
CA SER A 151 2.92 -6.09 -2.01
C SER A 151 1.99 -6.70 -0.98
N THR A 152 2.53 -7.46 -0.04
CA THR A 152 1.78 -8.08 1.05
C THR A 152 2.31 -7.62 2.40
N ARG A 153 1.43 -7.48 3.38
CA ARG A 153 1.73 -7.01 4.73
C ARG A 153 1.09 -7.91 5.77
N LEU A 154 1.86 -8.29 6.77
CA LEU A 154 1.38 -8.99 7.95
C LEU A 154 1.87 -8.25 9.18
N ARG A 155 0.96 -7.88 10.08
CA ARG A 155 1.28 -7.31 11.39
C ARG A 155 0.58 -8.07 12.49
N LEU A 156 1.38 -8.54 13.43
CA LEU A 156 0.93 -9.30 14.60
C LEU A 156 1.24 -8.51 15.88
N LYS A 157 0.25 -8.29 16.71
CA LYS A 157 0.41 -7.76 18.08
C LYS A 157 0.51 -8.92 19.05
N LEU A 158 1.74 -9.36 19.33
CA LEU A 158 1.99 -10.49 20.24
C LEU A 158 1.73 -10.12 21.69
N SER A 159 1.83 -8.83 22.03
CA SER A 159 1.45 -8.28 23.34
C SER A 159 1.11 -6.78 23.21
N LYS A 160 0.73 -6.13 24.33
CA LYS A 160 0.52 -4.67 24.37
C LYS A 160 1.76 -3.86 23.96
N SER A 161 2.95 -4.44 24.18
CA SER A 161 4.25 -3.77 23.95
C SER A 161 5.05 -4.37 22.81
N TYR A 162 4.58 -5.44 22.17
CA TYR A 162 5.36 -6.23 21.24
C TYR A 162 4.61 -6.42 19.91
N THR A 163 5.16 -5.85 18.86
CA THR A 163 4.59 -5.92 17.51
C THR A 163 5.62 -6.51 16.55
N PHE A 164 5.20 -7.50 15.79
CA PHE A 164 5.94 -8.07 14.68
C PHE A 164 5.29 -7.67 13.36
N SER A 165 6.09 -7.18 12.41
CA SER A 165 5.63 -6.85 11.06
C SER A 165 6.48 -7.54 10.01
N LEU A 166 5.81 -8.07 9.00
CA LEU A 166 6.40 -8.73 7.84
C LEU A 166 5.80 -8.12 6.58
N ASN A 167 6.65 -7.67 5.67
CA ASN A 167 6.24 -7.22 4.34
C ASN A 167 6.96 -8.08 3.31
N ALA A 168 6.24 -8.55 2.29
CA ALA A 168 6.81 -9.31 1.20
C ALA A 168 6.31 -8.75 -0.14
N VAL A 169 7.18 -8.81 -1.14
CA VAL A 169 6.90 -8.33 -2.50
C VAL A 169 7.03 -9.50 -3.47
N PHE A 170 6.05 -9.62 -4.35
CA PHE A 170 5.99 -10.65 -5.37
C PHE A 170 5.90 -10.00 -6.75
N ALA A 171 6.85 -10.31 -7.62
CA ALA A 171 6.81 -9.84 -9.00
C ALA A 171 5.62 -10.42 -9.73
N THR A 172 4.94 -9.54 -10.44
CA THR A 172 3.74 -9.89 -11.21
C THR A 172 4.09 -10.52 -12.56
N TYR A 173 5.23 -10.15 -13.14
CA TYR A 173 5.62 -10.59 -14.48
C TYR A 173 6.62 -11.73 -14.45
N ALA A 174 6.40 -12.71 -15.34
CA ALA A 174 7.27 -13.85 -15.52
C ALA A 174 8.54 -13.50 -16.27
N TYR A 175 9.59 -14.30 -16.11
CA TYR A 175 10.76 -14.22 -16.95
C TYR A 175 10.50 -14.91 -18.30
N GLU A 176 11.03 -14.31 -19.35
CA GLU A 176 11.05 -14.85 -20.72
C GLU A 176 12.47 -14.75 -21.28
N PHE A 177 12.74 -15.51 -22.32
CA PHE A 177 13.98 -15.39 -23.07
C PHE A 177 13.79 -14.38 -24.21
N ASP A 178 14.73 -13.44 -24.35
CA ASP A 178 14.78 -12.55 -25.49
C ASP A 178 15.29 -13.30 -26.76
N LYS A 179 15.32 -12.60 -27.88
CA LYS A 179 15.83 -13.16 -29.15
C LYS A 179 17.29 -13.60 -29.10
N ASN A 180 18.04 -13.12 -28.12
CA ASN A 180 19.46 -13.41 -27.93
C ASN A 180 19.68 -14.50 -26.87
N GLY A 181 18.61 -15.07 -26.30
CA GLY A 181 18.68 -16.07 -25.23
C GLY A 181 18.91 -15.52 -23.82
N ASN A 182 18.86 -14.18 -23.64
CA ASN A 182 18.98 -13.59 -22.31
C ASN A 182 17.66 -13.68 -21.57
N VAL A 183 17.75 -13.84 -20.24
CA VAL A 183 16.58 -13.83 -19.37
C VAL A 183 16.16 -12.38 -19.12
N VAL A 184 14.96 -12.04 -19.55
CA VAL A 184 14.36 -10.72 -19.37
C VAL A 184 12.99 -10.85 -18.69
N VAL A 185 12.49 -9.75 -18.11
CA VAL A 185 11.13 -9.72 -17.61
C VAL A 185 10.18 -9.61 -18.80
N GLY A 186 9.32 -10.62 -18.98
CA GLY A 186 8.35 -10.68 -20.06
C GLY A 186 7.11 -9.82 -19.82
N ASP A 187 6.17 -9.88 -20.77
CA ASP A 187 4.89 -9.18 -20.67
C ASP A 187 3.77 -10.05 -20.09
N LYS A 188 3.99 -11.37 -19.97
CA LYS A 188 3.03 -12.28 -19.37
C LYS A 188 3.14 -12.27 -17.85
N THR A 189 1.99 -12.23 -17.19
CA THR A 189 1.94 -12.29 -15.74
C THR A 189 2.18 -13.72 -15.23
N GLU A 190 2.71 -13.85 -14.03
CA GLU A 190 2.81 -15.13 -13.32
C GLU A 190 1.43 -15.79 -13.15
N TRP A 191 0.38 -14.98 -13.04
CA TRP A 191 -1.01 -15.46 -12.92
C TRP A 191 -1.49 -16.18 -14.18
N SER A 192 -1.02 -15.79 -15.37
CA SER A 192 -1.36 -16.50 -16.63
C SER A 192 -0.84 -17.92 -16.65
N TYR A 193 0.14 -18.23 -15.78
CA TYR A 193 0.68 -19.59 -15.57
C TYR A 193 0.12 -20.27 -14.32
N GLY A 194 -0.93 -19.70 -13.68
CA GLY A 194 -1.52 -20.21 -12.45
C GLY A 194 -0.65 -20.05 -11.21
N ARG A 195 0.37 -19.19 -11.25
CA ARG A 195 1.26 -18.92 -10.13
C ARG A 195 0.86 -17.63 -9.43
N PHE A 196 1.03 -17.57 -8.10
CA PHE A 196 0.68 -16.40 -7.29
C PHE A 196 1.52 -15.16 -7.62
N GLY A 197 2.80 -15.36 -7.90
CA GLY A 197 3.79 -14.32 -8.17
C GLY A 197 5.19 -14.84 -7.82
N ARG A 198 6.22 -14.20 -8.34
CA ARG A 198 7.60 -14.56 -8.08
C ARG A 198 8.13 -13.77 -6.88
N PHE A 199 8.52 -14.45 -5.83
CA PHE A 199 9.06 -13.80 -4.63
C PHE A 199 10.28 -12.95 -4.96
N GLN A 200 10.21 -11.65 -4.60
CA GLN A 200 11.29 -10.67 -4.82
C GLN A 200 12.11 -10.44 -3.55
N GLY A 201 11.44 -10.47 -2.42
CA GLY A 201 12.09 -10.23 -1.15
C GLY A 201 11.08 -9.95 -0.04
N MET A 202 11.58 -9.95 1.18
CA MET A 202 10.79 -9.60 2.35
C MET A 202 11.58 -8.71 3.29
N SER A 203 10.88 -7.88 4.04
CA SER A 203 11.39 -7.16 5.19
C SER A 203 10.61 -7.54 6.44
N GLN A 204 11.30 -7.66 7.54
CA GLN A 204 10.69 -7.93 8.84
C GLN A 204 11.14 -6.89 9.85
N SER A 205 10.25 -6.51 10.73
CA SER A 205 10.56 -5.61 11.83
C SER A 205 9.92 -6.08 13.11
N LEU A 206 10.63 -5.83 14.19
CA LEU A 206 10.27 -6.18 15.53
C LEU A 206 10.27 -4.91 16.36
N SER A 207 9.12 -4.51 16.88
CA SER A 207 8.98 -3.30 17.69
C SER A 207 8.59 -3.67 19.10
N TYR A 208 9.32 -3.11 20.06
CA TYR A 208 9.02 -3.26 21.49
C TYR A 208 8.88 -1.88 22.13
N THR A 209 7.74 -1.62 22.76
CA THR A 209 7.48 -0.36 23.46
C THR A 209 7.76 -0.53 24.94
N PHE A 210 8.77 0.16 25.43
CA PHE A 210 9.08 0.24 26.85
C PHE A 210 8.18 1.30 27.53
N ASN A 211 7.54 0.91 28.61
CA ASN A 211 6.81 1.85 29.47
C ASN A 211 7.34 1.77 30.91
N ASN A 212 6.96 2.73 31.75
CA ASN A 212 7.42 2.79 33.14
C ASN A 212 7.13 1.50 33.93
N GLN A 213 6.04 0.80 33.63
CA GLN A 213 5.74 -0.48 34.31
C GLN A 213 6.69 -1.60 33.86
N THR A 214 7.12 -1.57 32.58
CA THR A 214 8.12 -2.52 32.09
C THR A 214 9.46 -2.31 32.76
N PHE A 215 9.92 -1.06 32.90
CA PHE A 215 11.13 -0.72 33.62
C PHE A 215 11.05 -1.11 35.10
N LYS A 216 9.92 -0.85 35.74
CA LYS A 216 9.69 -1.25 37.13
C LYS A 216 9.82 -2.76 37.31
N LYS A 217 9.17 -3.56 36.45
CA LYS A 217 9.27 -5.04 36.52
C LYS A 217 10.68 -5.56 36.24
N ILE A 218 11.40 -4.96 35.28
CA ILE A 218 12.78 -5.33 34.97
C ILE A 218 13.67 -5.01 36.17
N ARG A 219 13.53 -3.82 36.76
CA ARG A 219 14.25 -3.40 37.94
C ARG A 219 13.99 -4.32 39.14
N GLU A 220 12.73 -4.68 39.41
CA GLU A 220 12.34 -5.60 40.49
C GLU A 220 12.96 -6.98 40.29
N ARG A 221 13.01 -7.50 39.08
CA ARG A 221 13.68 -8.77 38.77
C ARG A 221 15.20 -8.71 38.91
N LEU A 222 15.84 -7.65 38.44
CA LEU A 222 17.29 -7.45 38.52
C LEU A 222 17.75 -7.25 39.96
N LEU A 223 16.95 -6.58 40.81
CA LEU A 223 17.26 -6.33 42.21
C LEU A 223 16.83 -7.47 43.15
N GLY A 224 16.31 -8.58 42.60
CA GLY A 224 15.85 -9.73 43.40
C GLY A 224 14.68 -9.39 44.33
N LEU A 225 14.01 -8.25 44.10
CA LEU A 225 12.83 -7.84 44.85
C LEU A 225 11.63 -8.62 44.32
N ASN A 226 11.63 -9.93 44.50
CA ASN A 226 10.43 -10.72 44.32
C ASN A 226 9.43 -10.28 45.37
N SER A 227 8.25 -9.91 44.96
CA SER A 227 7.07 -9.66 45.76
C SER A 227 6.63 -10.93 46.52
N SER A 228 7.35 -11.25 47.56
CA SER A 228 6.88 -12.13 48.65
C SER A 228 6.36 -11.23 49.77
N THR A 229 5.32 -10.46 49.48
CA THR A 229 4.51 -9.78 50.50
C THR A 229 3.08 -9.68 49.99
N LYS A 230 2.45 -10.83 49.98
CA LYS A 230 1.00 -10.98 50.10
C LYS A 230 0.82 -12.29 50.85
N ASP A 231 0.64 -12.19 52.11
CA ASP A 231 -0.09 -13.04 53.03
C ASP A 231 0.51 -12.86 54.43
N SER A 232 0.13 -11.78 55.09
CA SER A 232 0.12 -11.69 56.52
C SER A 232 -0.51 -10.36 56.95
N ASP A 233 -1.81 -10.22 56.72
CA ASP A 233 -2.67 -9.32 57.47
C ASP A 233 -4.13 -9.80 57.29
N GLU A 234 -4.41 -10.95 57.92
CA GLU A 234 -5.75 -11.37 58.28
C GLU A 234 -5.62 -12.38 59.41
N ALA A 235 -5.35 -11.86 60.61
CA ALA A 235 -5.65 -12.47 61.90
C ALA A 235 -5.34 -11.45 62.98
N ASP A 236 -6.35 -10.65 63.37
CA ASP A 236 -6.82 -10.30 64.72
C ASP A 236 -8.02 -9.36 64.61
#